data_53927eb430b97d4189b0f1fd1c8ca2a5
#
_entry.id   53927eb430b97d4189b0f1fd1c8ca2a5
#
_cell.length_a   1.000
_cell.length_b   1.000
_cell.length_c   1.000
_cell.angle_alpha   90.00
_cell.angle_beta   90.00
_cell.angle_gamma   90.00
#
_symmetry.space_group_name_H-M   'P 1'
#
loop_
_entity.id
_entity.type
_entity.pdbx_description
1 polymer ?
#
loop_
_entity_poly.entity_id
_entity_poly.type
_entity_poly.pdbx_seq_one_letter_code
_entity_poly.pdbx_strand_id
1 'polypeptide(L)'
;MDYRKEIEEKGFLVLPDLISNHDCDHYKSILESNYEIYAPNYAKNSASGAHGLDNKSMEKTVYNLHNKDLSFYKLFEHPEVLKILDFMLLEGSYKDAEPYYLYNNCARCPLQGNPGQQLHSDSRLPGINYCIVANVLWALDDFTNDNGSTRIVPGSHKIKEFAEDGKIYDEEIRANIKKGSALIFDANLWHGGGANIDGSSRWALTLGYARWCITVSYTHLTLPTTLNG
;
A
#
# COMPACT_ATOMS: atom_id res chain seq x y z
N MET A 1 17.14 7.63 -15.27
CA MET A 1 16.97 6.53 -14.30
C MET A 1 16.31 5.39 -15.04
N ASP A 2 16.86 4.20 -14.97
CA ASP A 2 16.24 3.02 -15.60
C ASP A 2 15.27 2.39 -14.57
N TYR A 3 14.03 2.81 -14.62
CA TYR A 3 12.97 2.39 -13.71
C TYR A 3 12.73 0.87 -13.74
N ARG A 4 12.86 0.25 -14.93
CA ARG A 4 12.70 -1.18 -15.11
C ARG A 4 13.74 -1.94 -14.30
N LYS A 5 15.02 -1.59 -14.52
CA LYS A 5 16.14 -2.21 -13.81
C LYS A 5 15.99 -2.05 -12.27
N GLU A 6 15.57 -0.88 -11.83
CA GLU A 6 15.42 -0.62 -10.39
C GLU A 6 14.33 -1.50 -9.75
N ILE A 7 13.17 -1.64 -10.41
CA ILE A 7 12.09 -2.53 -9.94
C ILE A 7 12.54 -4.00 -10.00
N GLU A 8 13.17 -4.42 -11.10
CA GLU A 8 13.65 -5.80 -11.23
C GLU A 8 14.70 -6.16 -10.17
N GLU A 9 15.59 -5.25 -9.83
CA GLU A 9 16.66 -5.52 -8.85
C GLU A 9 16.17 -5.40 -7.41
N LYS A 10 15.46 -4.32 -7.08
CA LYS A 10 15.09 -3.96 -5.71
C LYS A 10 13.67 -4.34 -5.33
N GLY A 11 12.75 -4.48 -6.29
CA GLY A 11 11.33 -4.73 -6.07
C GLY A 11 10.51 -3.48 -5.78
N PHE A 12 11.10 -2.30 -5.84
CA PHE A 12 10.42 -1.02 -5.63
C PHE A 12 11.09 0.14 -6.37
N LEU A 13 10.33 1.22 -6.49
CA LEU A 13 10.74 2.48 -7.11
C LEU A 13 10.11 3.66 -6.38
N VAL A 14 10.83 4.77 -6.28
CA VAL A 14 10.29 6.05 -5.82
C VAL A 14 10.21 7.03 -6.99
N LEU A 15 9.02 7.53 -7.28
CA LEU A 15 8.79 8.64 -8.20
C LEU A 15 8.64 9.93 -7.38
N PRO A 16 9.62 10.83 -7.41
CA PRO A 16 9.55 12.07 -6.64
C PRO A 16 8.64 13.11 -7.30
N ASP A 17 8.10 14.00 -6.49
CA ASP A 17 7.48 15.27 -6.89
C ASP A 17 6.36 15.13 -7.96
N LEU A 18 5.51 14.11 -7.85
CA LEU A 18 4.43 13.86 -8.80
C LEU A 18 3.21 14.77 -8.59
N ILE A 19 2.98 15.18 -7.36
CA ILE A 19 1.88 16.10 -7.01
C ILE A 19 2.39 17.25 -6.13
N SER A 20 1.73 18.39 -6.23
CA SER A 20 2.14 19.57 -5.50
C SER A 20 1.86 19.46 -3.98
N ASN A 21 2.59 20.24 -3.19
CA ASN A 21 2.31 20.35 -1.75
C ASN A 21 0.88 20.81 -1.46
N HIS A 22 0.35 21.69 -2.29
CA HIS A 22 -1.04 22.15 -2.21
C HIS A 22 -2.03 21.00 -2.41
N ASP A 23 -1.80 20.15 -3.40
CA ASP A 23 -2.68 18.97 -3.64
C ASP A 23 -2.60 17.99 -2.47
N CYS A 24 -1.38 17.74 -1.95
CA CYS A 24 -1.23 16.91 -0.75
C CYS A 24 -2.05 17.44 0.43
N ASP A 25 -1.99 18.76 0.69
CA ASP A 25 -2.75 19.38 1.80
C ASP A 25 -4.26 19.31 1.54
N HIS A 26 -4.69 19.46 0.30
CA HIS A 26 -6.08 19.26 -0.10
C HIS A 26 -6.55 17.82 0.21
N TYR A 27 -5.82 16.79 -0.24
CA TYR A 27 -6.16 15.40 0.06
C TYR A 27 -6.17 15.11 1.56
N LYS A 28 -5.21 15.63 2.31
CA LYS A 28 -5.18 15.49 3.77
C LYS A 28 -6.43 16.08 4.43
N SER A 29 -6.88 17.26 4.01
CA SER A 29 -8.08 17.87 4.57
C SER A 29 -9.33 17.00 4.34
N ILE A 30 -9.46 16.39 3.15
CA ILE A 30 -10.53 15.43 2.86
C ILE A 30 -10.43 14.21 3.77
N LEU A 31 -9.22 13.66 3.97
CA LEU A 31 -9.00 12.48 4.80
C LEU A 31 -9.32 12.74 6.27
N GLU A 32 -8.87 13.86 6.83
CA GLU A 32 -9.17 14.23 8.23
C GLU A 32 -10.68 14.38 8.45
N SER A 33 -11.37 15.10 7.57
CA SER A 33 -12.83 15.27 7.65
C SER A 33 -13.56 13.93 7.57
N ASN A 34 -13.16 13.05 6.65
CA ASN A 34 -13.78 11.73 6.53
C ASN A 34 -13.44 10.83 7.71
N TYR A 35 -12.24 10.90 8.26
CA TYR A 35 -11.86 10.15 9.45
C TYR A 35 -12.76 10.52 10.63
N GLU A 36 -12.97 11.80 10.90
CA GLU A 36 -13.83 12.26 11.99
C GLU A 36 -15.26 11.75 11.88
N ILE A 37 -15.81 11.73 10.65
CA ILE A 37 -17.17 11.25 10.39
C ILE A 37 -17.30 9.72 10.62
N TYR A 38 -16.31 8.95 10.19
CA TYR A 38 -16.41 7.48 10.10
C TYR A 38 -15.64 6.73 11.18
N ALA A 39 -14.72 7.38 11.91
CA ALA A 39 -13.89 6.72 12.92
C ALA A 39 -14.67 5.91 13.96
N PRO A 40 -15.82 6.36 14.48
CA PRO A 40 -16.62 5.56 15.43
C PRO A 40 -17.09 4.22 14.88
N ASN A 41 -17.30 4.13 13.55
CA ASN A 41 -17.73 2.91 12.87
C ASN A 41 -16.55 1.98 12.56
N TYR A 42 -15.38 2.53 12.26
CA TYR A 42 -14.17 1.74 12.02
C TYR A 42 -13.73 0.97 13.27
N ALA A 43 -13.81 1.58 14.44
CA ALA A 43 -13.48 0.94 15.69
C ALA A 43 -14.37 -0.29 16.00
N LYS A 44 -15.60 -0.32 15.50
CA LYS A 44 -16.54 -1.41 15.72
C LYS A 44 -16.39 -2.56 14.72
N ASN A 45 -16.02 -2.25 13.48
CA ASN A 45 -16.14 -3.18 12.35
C ASN A 45 -14.82 -3.70 11.81
N SER A 46 -13.68 -3.18 12.25
CA SER A 46 -12.43 -3.66 11.74
C SER A 46 -12.11 -5.01 12.36
N ALA A 47 -12.32 -6.08 11.63
CA ALA A 47 -11.65 -7.36 11.84
C ALA A 47 -10.16 -7.08 11.70
N SER A 48 -9.62 -6.81 12.84
CA SER A 48 -8.33 -6.50 13.12
C SER A 48 -7.22 -7.33 12.80
N GLY A 49 -6.09 -6.91 13.09
CA GLY A 49 -4.91 -7.71 13.31
C GLY A 49 -4.25 -8.28 12.05
N ALA A 50 -4.74 -8.02 10.85
CA ALA A 50 -3.95 -8.24 9.67
C ALA A 50 -2.67 -7.40 9.83
N HIS A 51 -1.53 -8.05 9.90
CA HIS A 51 -0.21 -7.43 10.02
C HIS A 51 0.25 -7.00 11.43
N GLY A 52 -0.27 -7.59 12.49
CA GLY A 52 0.26 -7.42 13.85
C GLY A 52 -0.02 -6.08 14.51
N LEU A 53 -1.02 -5.33 14.04
CA LEU A 53 -1.52 -4.15 14.71
C LEU A 53 -2.70 -4.52 15.62
N ASP A 54 -2.42 -4.85 16.85
CA ASP A 54 -3.45 -5.23 17.83
C ASP A 54 -4.25 -4.03 18.32
N ASN A 55 -3.77 -2.83 18.10
CA ASN A 55 -4.38 -1.61 18.62
C ASN A 55 -4.74 -0.62 17.51
N LYS A 56 -6.00 -0.64 17.11
CA LYS A 56 -6.58 0.22 16.07
C LYS A 56 -6.64 1.69 16.41
N SER A 57 -6.57 2.02 17.71
CA SER A 57 -6.55 3.40 18.18
C SER A 57 -5.24 4.12 17.83
N MET A 58 -4.21 3.38 17.40
CA MET A 58 -2.88 3.93 17.07
C MET A 58 -2.69 4.22 15.57
N GLU A 59 -3.73 4.15 14.78
CA GLU A 59 -3.70 4.49 13.36
C GLU A 59 -5.03 5.10 12.93
N LYS A 60 -4.97 6.24 12.24
CA LYS A 60 -6.12 6.74 11.49
C LYS A 60 -6.17 5.99 10.16
N THR A 61 -7.33 5.43 9.81
CA THR A 61 -7.54 4.77 8.52
C THR A 61 -8.83 5.26 7.87
N VAL A 62 -8.76 5.60 6.59
CA VAL A 62 -9.93 5.93 5.76
C VAL A 62 -9.97 4.95 4.59
N TYR A 63 -11.04 4.15 4.53
CA TYR A 63 -11.25 3.14 3.48
C TYR A 63 -12.14 3.67 2.36
N ASN A 64 -12.04 3.02 1.20
CA ASN A 64 -12.90 3.28 0.04
C ASN A 64 -12.86 4.75 -0.40
N LEU A 65 -11.66 5.23 -0.70
CA LEU A 65 -11.41 6.64 -1.07
C LEU A 65 -12.23 7.08 -2.27
N HIS A 66 -12.49 6.17 -3.23
CA HIS A 66 -13.32 6.41 -4.40
C HIS A 66 -14.76 6.88 -4.06
N ASN A 67 -15.26 6.54 -2.87
CA ASN A 67 -16.57 6.95 -2.36
C ASN A 67 -16.51 8.19 -1.44
N LYS A 68 -15.32 8.73 -1.18
CA LYS A 68 -15.14 9.87 -0.30
C LYS A 68 -15.04 11.17 -1.06
N ASP A 69 -14.25 11.18 -2.14
CA ASP A 69 -14.12 12.33 -3.02
C ASP A 69 -13.61 11.88 -4.39
N LEU A 70 -14.20 12.44 -5.45
CA LEU A 70 -13.82 12.11 -6.83
C LEU A 70 -12.40 12.59 -7.20
N SER A 71 -11.84 13.54 -6.47
CA SER A 71 -10.48 14.02 -6.73
C SER A 71 -9.43 12.93 -6.57
N PHE A 72 -9.69 11.87 -5.76
CA PHE A 72 -8.77 10.75 -5.60
C PHE A 72 -8.54 9.96 -6.90
N TYR A 73 -9.46 10.01 -7.86
CA TYR A 73 -9.26 9.36 -9.16
C TYR A 73 -8.04 9.88 -9.91
N LYS A 74 -7.65 11.14 -9.71
CA LYS A 74 -6.42 11.70 -10.27
C LYS A 74 -5.16 10.95 -9.80
N LEU A 75 -5.18 10.41 -8.58
CA LEU A 75 -4.09 9.62 -8.03
C LEU A 75 -4.18 8.16 -8.49
N PHE A 76 -5.40 7.62 -8.62
CA PHE A 76 -5.61 6.25 -9.08
C PHE A 76 -5.16 6.07 -10.53
N GLU A 77 -5.34 7.09 -11.36
CA GLU A 77 -5.06 7.08 -12.79
C GLU A 77 -3.89 7.99 -13.17
N HIS A 78 -2.97 8.25 -12.22
CA HIS A 78 -1.85 9.15 -12.49
C HIS A 78 -0.94 8.59 -13.59
N PRO A 79 -0.72 9.31 -14.72
CA PRO A 79 -0.11 8.74 -15.91
C PRO A 79 1.31 8.20 -15.68
N GLU A 80 2.13 8.86 -14.86
CA GLU A 80 3.49 8.37 -14.57
C GLU A 80 3.48 7.09 -13.71
N VAL A 81 2.47 6.94 -12.83
CA VAL A 81 2.27 5.72 -12.04
C VAL A 81 1.78 4.59 -12.93
N LEU A 82 0.78 4.86 -13.80
CA LEU A 82 0.26 3.85 -14.73
C LEU A 82 1.32 3.30 -15.67
N LYS A 83 2.25 4.13 -16.18
CA LYS A 83 3.39 3.64 -16.99
C LYS A 83 4.22 2.58 -16.27
N ILE A 84 4.42 2.74 -14.96
CA ILE A 84 5.18 1.76 -14.16
C ILE A 84 4.34 0.51 -13.90
N LEU A 85 3.06 0.68 -13.60
CA LEU A 85 2.13 -0.43 -13.41
C LEU A 85 1.97 -1.26 -14.69
N ASP A 86 1.91 -0.61 -15.86
CA ASP A 86 1.89 -1.29 -17.16
C ASP A 86 3.12 -2.18 -17.32
N PHE A 87 4.29 -1.67 -17.01
CA PHE A 87 5.51 -2.46 -17.03
C PHE A 87 5.42 -3.65 -16.06
N MET A 88 4.96 -3.44 -14.82
CA MET A 88 4.93 -4.48 -13.79
C MET A 88 3.84 -5.53 -14.02
N LEU A 89 2.66 -5.11 -14.48
CA LEU A 89 1.46 -5.94 -14.47
C LEU A 89 1.02 -6.42 -15.87
N LEU A 90 1.56 -5.88 -16.97
CA LEU A 90 1.26 -6.35 -18.33
C LEU A 90 2.19 -7.44 -18.82
N GLU A 91 3.37 -7.59 -18.24
CA GLU A 91 4.31 -8.60 -18.66
C GLU A 91 3.67 -9.99 -18.67
N GLY A 92 3.76 -10.70 -19.78
CA GLY A 92 3.15 -12.02 -19.96
C GLY A 92 1.62 -12.04 -20.10
N SER A 93 0.98 -10.88 -20.20
CA SER A 93 -0.48 -10.78 -20.47
C SER A 93 -0.79 -10.88 -21.96
N TYR A 94 -2.01 -11.29 -22.31
CA TYR A 94 -2.48 -11.23 -23.69
C TYR A 94 -2.56 -9.76 -24.14
N LYS A 95 -2.24 -9.53 -25.41
CA LYS A 95 -2.12 -8.19 -26.00
C LYS A 95 -3.42 -7.35 -25.91
N ASP A 96 -4.56 -8.01 -25.87
CA ASP A 96 -5.90 -7.39 -25.88
C ASP A 96 -6.67 -7.65 -24.56
N ALA A 97 -5.99 -8.09 -23.49
CA ALA A 97 -6.64 -8.33 -22.21
C ALA A 97 -6.74 -7.04 -21.39
N GLU A 98 -7.81 -6.92 -20.61
CA GLU A 98 -7.86 -5.96 -19.52
C GLU A 98 -6.71 -6.27 -18.56
N PRO A 99 -5.73 -5.38 -18.40
CA PRO A 99 -4.44 -5.76 -17.84
C PRO A 99 -4.50 -5.99 -16.34
N TYR A 100 -5.10 -5.06 -15.61
CA TYR A 100 -5.17 -5.03 -14.15
C TYR A 100 -6.30 -4.11 -13.68
N TYR A 101 -6.61 -4.15 -12.41
CA TYR A 101 -7.63 -3.31 -11.80
C TYR A 101 -7.20 -2.85 -10.39
N LEU A 102 -7.76 -1.73 -9.95
CA LEU A 102 -7.58 -1.23 -8.58
C LEU A 102 -8.47 -2.07 -7.63
N TYR A 103 -7.86 -2.91 -6.79
CA TYR A 103 -8.59 -3.76 -5.85
C TYR A 103 -8.64 -3.22 -4.43
N ASN A 104 -7.72 -2.33 -4.07
CA ASN A 104 -7.65 -1.73 -2.74
C ASN A 104 -7.33 -0.23 -2.84
N ASN A 105 -8.04 0.56 -2.04
CA ASN A 105 -7.74 1.99 -1.90
C ASN A 105 -8.11 2.44 -0.48
N CYS A 106 -7.11 2.81 0.28
CA CYS A 106 -7.27 3.37 1.61
C CYS A 106 -6.18 4.40 1.89
N ALA A 107 -6.37 5.18 2.94
CA ALA A 107 -5.35 6.07 3.47
C ALA A 107 -5.09 5.74 4.94
N ARG A 108 -3.83 5.88 5.35
CA ARG A 108 -3.36 5.54 6.69
C ARG A 108 -2.44 6.60 7.25
N CYS A 109 -2.62 6.87 8.55
CA CYS A 109 -1.75 7.76 9.32
C CYS A 109 -1.48 7.14 10.69
N PRO A 110 -0.28 6.57 10.93
CA PRO A 110 0.07 6.06 12.25
C PRO A 110 0.13 7.21 13.25
N LEU A 111 -0.41 7.00 14.44
CA LEU A 111 -0.37 7.94 15.54
C LEU A 111 0.89 7.74 16.37
N GLN A 112 1.22 8.72 17.21
CA GLN A 112 2.35 8.60 18.15
C GLN A 112 2.21 7.36 19.03
N GLY A 113 3.30 6.60 19.16
CA GLY A 113 3.34 5.33 19.89
C GLY A 113 2.90 4.12 19.07
N ASN A 114 2.48 4.29 17.80
CA ASN A 114 2.26 3.16 16.91
C ASN A 114 3.56 2.35 16.77
N PRO A 115 3.57 1.05 17.10
CA PRO A 115 4.80 0.24 17.11
C PRO A 115 5.32 -0.12 15.72
N GLY A 116 4.56 0.21 14.68
CA GLY A 116 4.81 -0.27 13.32
C GLY A 116 4.25 -1.67 13.07
N GLN A 117 4.64 -2.24 11.94
CA GLN A 117 4.20 -3.56 11.49
C GLN A 117 5.37 -4.52 11.45
N GLN A 118 5.11 -5.82 11.62
CA GLN A 118 6.06 -6.85 11.23
C GLN A 118 6.30 -6.77 9.71
N LEU A 119 7.49 -7.16 9.29
CA LEU A 119 7.78 -7.31 7.87
C LEU A 119 6.89 -8.42 7.29
N HIS A 120 6.24 -8.12 6.18
CA HIS A 120 5.33 -9.03 5.49
C HIS A 120 5.37 -8.80 3.99
N SER A 121 4.78 -9.70 3.24
CA SER A 121 4.43 -9.49 1.84
C SER A 121 2.91 -9.47 1.71
N ASP A 122 2.37 -8.58 0.88
CA ASP A 122 0.93 -8.51 0.61
C ASP A 122 0.47 -9.63 -0.34
N SER A 123 1.37 -10.09 -1.20
CA SER A 123 1.15 -11.28 -1.99
C SER A 123 1.35 -12.53 -1.13
N ARG A 124 0.41 -13.47 -1.24
CA ARG A 124 0.52 -14.76 -0.55
C ARG A 124 1.17 -15.86 -1.39
N LEU A 125 1.84 -15.48 -2.47
CA LEU A 125 2.50 -16.38 -3.41
C LEU A 125 3.98 -16.02 -3.56
N PRO A 126 4.82 -16.28 -2.54
CA PRO A 126 6.23 -15.93 -2.59
C PRO A 126 6.94 -16.70 -3.70
N GLY A 127 7.87 -16.04 -4.37
CA GLY A 127 8.70 -16.64 -5.42
C GLY A 127 8.01 -16.89 -6.75
N ILE A 128 6.85 -16.28 -6.98
CA ILE A 128 6.28 -16.20 -8.32
C ILE A 128 7.15 -15.27 -9.18
N ASN A 129 7.41 -15.64 -10.44
CA ASN A 129 8.34 -14.90 -11.29
C ASN A 129 7.72 -13.63 -11.92
N TYR A 130 6.45 -13.36 -11.67
CA TYR A 130 5.71 -12.21 -12.20
C TYR A 130 5.16 -11.38 -11.06
N CYS A 131 5.22 -10.07 -11.20
CA CYS A 131 4.43 -9.21 -10.35
C CYS A 131 2.95 -9.44 -10.64
N ILE A 132 2.20 -9.96 -9.68
CA ILE A 132 0.75 -10.21 -9.81
C ILE A 132 -0.08 -9.13 -9.14
N VAL A 133 0.50 -8.46 -8.17
CA VAL A 133 -0.04 -7.33 -7.44
C VAL A 133 1.05 -6.30 -7.24
N ALA A 134 0.77 -5.06 -7.55
CA ALA A 134 1.63 -3.91 -7.28
C ALA A 134 0.93 -2.95 -6.31
N ASN A 135 1.69 -2.41 -5.38
CA ASN A 135 1.22 -1.41 -4.45
C ASN A 135 1.81 -0.04 -4.77
N VAL A 136 1.01 0.99 -4.55
CA VAL A 136 1.40 2.39 -4.69
C VAL A 136 1.09 3.12 -3.39
N LEU A 137 2.12 3.67 -2.74
CA LEU A 137 1.97 4.56 -1.60
C LEU A 137 2.22 6.00 -2.04
N TRP A 138 1.20 6.85 -1.94
CA TRP A 138 1.35 8.28 -2.11
C TRP A 138 1.68 8.92 -0.78
N ALA A 139 2.79 9.63 -0.70
CA ALA A 139 3.20 10.38 0.48
C ALA A 139 2.50 11.75 0.52
N LEU A 140 1.54 11.92 1.41
CA LEU A 140 0.91 13.23 1.63
C LEU A 140 1.63 14.07 2.69
N ASP A 141 2.57 13.47 3.40
CA ASP A 141 3.54 14.07 4.31
C ASP A 141 4.95 13.56 3.97
N ASP A 142 5.98 14.21 4.47
CA ASP A 142 7.33 13.64 4.44
C ASP A 142 7.36 12.35 5.29
N PHE A 143 7.92 11.28 4.76
CA PHE A 143 8.19 10.07 5.52
C PHE A 143 9.60 10.14 6.08
N THR A 144 9.71 9.97 7.40
CA THR A 144 10.97 10.03 8.15
C THR A 144 11.17 8.75 8.97
N ASN A 145 12.36 8.55 9.49
CA ASN A 145 12.64 7.42 10.37
C ASN A 145 11.73 7.37 11.61
N ASP A 146 11.27 8.52 12.07
CA ASP A 146 10.61 8.66 13.36
C ASP A 146 9.09 8.79 13.28
N ASN A 147 8.52 9.04 12.08
CA ASN A 147 7.07 9.18 11.91
C ASN A 147 6.39 7.97 11.26
N GLY A 148 7.08 6.83 11.16
CA GLY A 148 6.49 5.62 10.64
C GLY A 148 6.74 5.38 9.15
N SER A 149 7.89 5.83 8.60
CA SER A 149 8.24 5.55 7.21
C SER A 149 8.23 4.04 6.93
N THR A 150 7.93 3.67 5.69
CA THR A 150 7.85 2.27 5.28
C THR A 150 9.22 1.60 5.39
N ARG A 151 9.27 0.47 6.06
CA ARG A 151 10.41 -0.45 6.14
C ARG A 151 10.39 -1.34 4.91
N ILE A 152 11.53 -1.59 4.31
CA ILE A 152 11.65 -2.39 3.08
C ILE A 152 12.93 -3.23 3.16
N VAL A 153 12.86 -4.47 2.70
CA VAL A 153 14.03 -5.31 2.43
C VAL A 153 14.22 -5.40 0.91
N PRO A 154 15.15 -4.62 0.33
CA PRO A 154 15.35 -4.59 -1.12
C PRO A 154 15.69 -5.97 -1.69
N GLY A 155 15.10 -6.32 -2.83
CA GLY A 155 15.34 -7.60 -3.50
C GLY A 155 14.56 -8.79 -2.92
N SER A 156 13.88 -8.63 -1.78
CA SER A 156 13.15 -9.72 -1.12
C SER A 156 11.97 -10.27 -1.94
N HIS A 157 11.44 -9.51 -2.89
CA HIS A 157 10.38 -9.98 -3.81
C HIS A 157 10.79 -11.22 -4.63
N LYS A 158 12.10 -11.51 -4.75
CA LYS A 158 12.63 -12.69 -5.44
C LYS A 158 12.77 -13.91 -4.51
N ILE A 159 12.63 -13.72 -3.21
CA ILE A 159 12.78 -14.79 -2.22
C ILE A 159 11.49 -15.62 -2.19
N LYS A 160 11.65 -16.95 -2.21
CA LYS A 160 10.53 -17.92 -2.23
C LYS A 160 9.97 -18.24 -0.84
N GLU A 161 10.17 -17.33 0.10
CA GLU A 161 9.77 -17.50 1.50
C GLU A 161 9.09 -16.22 1.98
N PHE A 162 8.38 -16.31 3.08
CA PHE A 162 7.86 -15.14 3.80
C PHE A 162 8.94 -14.58 4.74
N ALA A 163 8.82 -13.29 5.07
CA ALA A 163 9.62 -12.71 6.15
C ALA A 163 9.33 -13.45 7.47
N GLU A 164 10.38 -13.74 8.22
CA GLU A 164 10.26 -14.37 9.54
C GLU A 164 9.86 -13.33 10.60
N ASP A 165 8.87 -13.65 11.42
CA ASP A 165 8.39 -12.77 12.47
C ASP A 165 9.50 -12.43 13.47
N GLY A 166 9.70 -11.15 13.76
CA GLY A 166 10.69 -10.68 14.72
C GLY A 166 12.14 -10.73 14.25
N LYS A 167 12.41 -11.22 13.04
CA LYS A 167 13.77 -11.24 12.49
C LYS A 167 14.21 -9.85 12.05
N ILE A 168 15.46 -9.53 12.32
CA ILE A 168 16.13 -8.33 11.83
C ILE A 168 16.91 -8.70 10.57
N TYR A 169 16.75 -7.91 9.52
CA TYR A 169 17.45 -8.07 8.25
C TYR A 169 18.42 -6.91 8.08
N ASP A 170 19.71 -7.23 7.87
CA ASP A 170 20.76 -6.21 7.71
C ASP A 170 20.54 -5.31 6.49
N GLU A 171 19.84 -5.82 5.47
CA GLU A 171 19.51 -5.11 4.25
C GLU A 171 18.28 -4.20 4.41
N GLU A 172 17.60 -4.24 5.55
CA GLU A 172 16.41 -3.41 5.77
C GLU A 172 16.72 -1.92 5.67
N ILE A 173 15.94 -1.21 4.90
CA ILE A 173 16.01 0.25 4.78
C ILE A 173 14.70 0.91 5.20
N ARG A 174 14.76 2.21 5.47
CA ARG A 174 13.60 3.09 5.61
C ARG A 174 13.36 3.84 4.31
N ALA A 175 12.17 3.72 3.75
CA ALA A 175 11.76 4.50 2.60
C ALA A 175 11.39 5.92 3.04
N ASN A 176 12.42 6.74 3.31
CA ASN A 176 12.25 8.16 3.60
C ASN A 176 11.99 8.88 2.29
N ILE A 177 10.73 9.23 2.05
CA ILE A 177 10.27 9.87 0.82
C ILE A 177 9.62 11.21 1.11
N LYS A 178 9.73 12.11 0.15
CA LYS A 178 9.18 13.46 0.28
C LYS A 178 7.69 13.50 -0.03
N LYS A 179 7.00 14.39 0.63
CA LYS A 179 5.61 14.77 0.35
C LYS A 179 5.45 15.02 -1.17
N GLY A 180 4.39 14.49 -1.74
CA GLY A 180 4.11 14.59 -3.16
C GLY A 180 4.71 13.48 -4.03
N SER A 181 5.47 12.56 -3.44
CA SER A 181 6.08 11.41 -4.13
C SER A 181 5.21 10.17 -4.06
N ALA A 182 5.48 9.21 -4.95
CA ALA A 182 4.89 7.88 -4.90
C ALA A 182 5.97 6.79 -4.75
N LEU A 183 5.77 5.86 -3.83
CA LEU A 183 6.52 4.63 -3.69
C LEU A 183 5.71 3.51 -4.35
N ILE A 184 6.27 2.87 -5.37
CA ILE A 184 5.65 1.76 -6.10
C ILE A 184 6.45 0.50 -5.83
N PHE A 185 5.81 -0.61 -5.49
CA PHE A 185 6.50 -1.85 -5.18
C PHE A 185 5.70 -3.11 -5.51
N ASP A 186 6.43 -4.19 -5.77
CA ASP A 186 5.86 -5.54 -5.90
C ASP A 186 5.29 -6.00 -4.56
N ALA A 187 4.09 -6.54 -4.55
CA ALA A 187 3.44 -7.04 -3.34
C ALA A 187 4.16 -8.24 -2.69
N ASN A 188 5.11 -8.87 -3.39
CA ASN A 188 6.01 -9.86 -2.80
C ASN A 188 7.17 -9.24 -2.01
N LEU A 189 7.43 -7.95 -2.16
CA LEU A 189 8.48 -7.25 -1.42
C LEU A 189 8.18 -7.28 0.07
N TRP A 190 9.14 -7.70 0.88
CA TRP A 190 9.00 -7.65 2.33
C TRP A 190 9.04 -6.21 2.80
N HIS A 191 7.95 -5.79 3.38
CA HIS A 191 7.76 -4.42 3.83
C HIS A 191 6.91 -4.35 5.09
N GLY A 192 6.83 -3.17 5.68
CA GLY A 192 5.97 -2.90 6.84
C GLY A 192 6.02 -1.43 7.23
N GLY A 193 4.98 -0.93 7.86
CA GLY A 193 5.01 0.40 8.47
C GLY A 193 6.06 0.47 9.58
N GLY A 194 6.82 1.56 9.65
CA GLY A 194 7.69 1.85 10.77
C GLY A 194 6.91 2.35 11.99
N ALA A 195 7.57 2.37 13.15
CA ALA A 195 7.01 2.99 14.34
C ALA A 195 6.89 4.51 14.17
N ASN A 196 5.80 5.10 14.69
CA ASN A 196 5.69 6.54 14.83
C ASN A 196 6.10 6.94 16.26
N ILE A 197 7.30 7.49 16.40
CA ILE A 197 7.92 7.84 17.68
C ILE A 197 7.67 9.31 18.02
N ASP A 198 7.83 10.18 17.01
CA ASP A 198 7.79 11.64 17.22
C ASP A 198 6.38 12.24 17.20
N GLY A 199 5.39 11.47 16.73
CA GLY A 199 3.99 11.91 16.66
C GLY A 199 3.66 12.82 15.50
N SER A 200 4.61 13.10 14.61
CA SER A 200 4.32 13.88 13.42
C SER A 200 3.41 13.14 12.45
N SER A 201 2.61 13.90 11.71
CA SER A 201 1.67 13.36 10.73
C SER A 201 2.41 12.59 9.62
N ARG A 202 1.84 11.46 9.22
CA ARG A 202 2.35 10.66 8.10
C ARG A 202 1.20 10.03 7.32
N TRP A 203 0.36 10.86 6.71
CA TRP A 203 -0.66 10.38 5.81
C TRP A 203 -0.08 9.78 4.55
N ALA A 204 -0.49 8.58 4.26
CA ALA A 204 -0.21 7.88 3.00
C ALA A 204 -1.51 7.34 2.40
N LEU A 205 -1.68 7.47 1.07
CA LEU A 205 -2.65 6.62 0.38
C LEU A 205 -1.96 5.31 0.03
N THR A 206 -2.68 4.22 0.27
CA THR A 206 -2.27 2.88 -0.16
C THR A 206 -3.23 2.39 -1.23
N LEU A 207 -2.73 2.20 -2.43
CA LEU A 207 -3.47 1.70 -3.58
C LEU A 207 -2.91 0.34 -3.98
N GLY A 208 -3.78 -0.64 -4.18
CA GLY A 208 -3.39 -1.96 -4.65
C GLY A 208 -3.95 -2.21 -6.05
N TYR A 209 -3.07 -2.60 -6.99
CA TYR A 209 -3.43 -2.98 -8.35
C TYR A 209 -3.09 -4.45 -8.58
N ALA A 210 -4.07 -5.19 -9.07
CA ALA A 210 -3.91 -6.63 -9.30
C ALA A 210 -4.15 -6.98 -10.75
N ARG A 211 -3.42 -7.99 -11.26
CA ARG A 211 -3.71 -8.57 -12.58
C ARG A 211 -5.14 -9.07 -12.63
N TRP A 212 -5.77 -9.00 -13.79
CA TRP A 212 -7.17 -9.39 -14.02
C TRP A 212 -7.53 -10.79 -13.50
N CYS A 213 -6.58 -11.73 -13.47
CA CYS A 213 -6.79 -13.10 -13.02
C CYS A 213 -6.74 -13.28 -11.49
N ILE A 214 -6.34 -12.24 -10.75
CA ILE A 214 -6.30 -12.27 -9.29
C ILE A 214 -7.63 -11.79 -8.75
N THR A 215 -8.39 -12.68 -8.16
CA THR A 215 -9.64 -12.31 -7.48
C THR A 215 -9.37 -11.86 -6.05
N VAL A 216 -10.07 -10.81 -5.62
CA VAL A 216 -9.93 -10.27 -4.26
C VAL A 216 -10.39 -11.32 -3.24
N SER A 217 -9.48 -11.77 -2.39
CA SER A 217 -9.77 -12.77 -1.35
C SER A 217 -10.61 -12.23 -0.18
N TYR A 218 -10.96 -10.95 -0.19
CA TYR A 218 -11.76 -10.30 0.85
C TYR A 218 -13.25 -10.19 0.53
N THR A 219 -13.67 -10.47 -0.67
CA THR A 219 -15.07 -10.70 -0.92
C THR A 219 -15.38 -12.08 -0.39
N HIS A 220 -16.01 -12.13 0.78
CA HIS A 220 -16.73 -13.29 1.21
C HIS A 220 -17.92 -13.51 0.24
N LEU A 221 -17.63 -14.01 -0.93
CA LEU A 221 -18.59 -14.79 -1.67
C LEU A 221 -18.71 -16.12 -0.94
N THR A 222 -19.29 -16.07 0.25
CA THR A 222 -19.95 -17.25 0.77
C THR A 222 -21.13 -17.46 -0.15
N LEU A 223 -20.94 -18.31 -1.16
CA LEU A 223 -22.08 -18.96 -1.78
C LEU A 223 -22.92 -19.51 -0.63
N PRO A 224 -24.20 -19.18 -0.52
CA PRO A 224 -25.03 -19.78 0.49
C PRO A 224 -25.04 -21.30 0.22
N THR A 225 -24.29 -22.05 1.04
CA THR A 225 -24.27 -23.50 1.02
C THR A 225 -25.48 -24.08 1.77
N THR A 226 -26.63 -23.52 1.59
CA THR A 226 -27.87 -24.12 2.03
C THR A 226 -28.68 -24.54 0.81
N LEU A 227 -28.21 -25.59 0.17
CA LEU A 227 -29.11 -26.52 -0.46
C LEU A 227 -29.65 -27.42 0.64
N ASN A 228 -30.65 -26.94 1.37
CA ASN A 228 -31.53 -27.82 2.11
C ASN A 228 -32.51 -28.40 1.11
N GLY A 229 -32.25 -29.66 0.73
CA GLY A 229 -33.24 -30.54 0.13
C GLY A 229 -34.31 -30.93 1.14
#